data_be9d2cd3c3e5d4cc57b3c1c1884903a1
#
_entry.id   be9d2cd3c3e5d4cc57b3c1c1884903a1
#
_cell.length_a   1.000
_cell.length_b   1.000
_cell.length_c   1.000
_cell.angle_alpha   90.00
_cell.angle_beta   90.00
_cell.angle_gamma   90.00
#
_symmetry.space_group_name_H-M   'P 1'
#
loop_
_entity.id
_entity.type
_entity.pdbx_description
1 polymer ?
#
loop_
_entity_poly.entity_id
_entity_poly.type
_entity_poly.pdbx_seq_one_letter_code
_entity_poly.pdbx_strand_id
1 'polypeptide(L)'
;MATKIRHILFYSDALASFNYGANHPFKPERAKLFYELLNRYALIFEPTQSIIAPRKLDEKLLLLFHSPQYIESLKRCDRGEFAPDMLSCGIGSSDNPVLPGILAFSLEAAGATHDGAMILAEGKADVVFNPHGGFHHAKRDSAEGFCYINDIAIAVTALINQG
;
A
#
# COMPACT_ATOMS: atom_id res chain seq x y z
N MET A 1 -34.95 -11.65 3.89
CA MET A 1 -34.25 -10.45 4.41
C MET A 1 -33.11 -10.15 3.48
N ALA A 2 -32.93 -8.92 2.99
CA ALA A 2 -31.77 -8.57 2.18
C ALA A 2 -30.51 -8.71 3.05
N THR A 3 -29.51 -9.45 2.57
CA THR A 3 -28.22 -9.61 3.25
C THR A 3 -27.54 -8.23 3.28
N LYS A 4 -27.24 -7.72 4.46
CA LYS A 4 -26.53 -6.45 4.58
C LYS A 4 -25.10 -6.62 4.10
N ILE A 5 -24.67 -5.83 3.10
CA ILE A 5 -23.32 -5.83 2.55
C ILE A 5 -22.36 -5.25 3.60
N ARG A 6 -21.29 -5.98 3.90
CA ARG A 6 -20.26 -5.60 4.87
C ARG A 6 -19.10 -4.93 4.14
N HIS A 7 -18.79 -3.68 4.51
CA HIS A 7 -17.70 -2.91 3.92
C HIS A 7 -16.60 -2.67 4.95
N ILE A 8 -15.37 -2.73 4.50
CA ILE A 8 -14.20 -2.34 5.27
C ILE A 8 -13.43 -1.26 4.51
N LEU A 9 -13.11 -0.18 5.20
CA LEU A 9 -12.19 0.85 4.76
C LEU A 9 -10.91 0.75 5.58
N PHE A 10 -9.77 0.56 4.91
CA PHE A 10 -8.47 0.74 5.57
C PHE A 10 -8.09 2.22 5.55
N TYR A 11 -7.78 2.78 6.72
CA TYR A 11 -7.35 4.17 6.82
C TYR A 11 -6.31 4.37 7.92
N SER A 12 -5.31 5.20 7.63
CA SER A 12 -4.26 5.61 8.57
C SER A 12 -3.87 7.07 8.32
N ASP A 13 -3.92 7.90 9.37
CA ASP A 13 -3.41 9.26 9.31
C ASP A 13 -1.90 9.29 9.05
N ALA A 14 -1.17 8.30 9.55
CA ALA A 14 0.28 8.18 9.33
C ALA A 14 0.59 7.98 7.84
N LEU A 15 -0.13 7.07 7.16
CA LEU A 15 0.02 6.88 5.71
C LEU A 15 -0.40 8.12 4.93
N ALA A 16 -1.51 8.73 5.29
CA ALA A 16 -2.01 9.94 4.63
C ALA A 16 -1.09 11.15 4.80
N SER A 17 -0.26 11.16 5.83
CA SER A 17 0.70 12.23 6.14
C SER A 17 2.09 11.99 5.54
N PHE A 18 2.33 10.83 4.92
CA PHE A 18 3.62 10.54 4.30
C PHE A 18 3.90 11.50 3.14
N ASN A 19 5.14 12.02 3.06
CA ASN A 19 5.47 13.10 2.14
C ASN A 19 6.50 12.65 1.09
N TYR A 20 6.08 12.57 -0.16
CA TYR A 20 6.96 12.32 -1.32
C TYR A 20 7.75 13.55 -1.76
N GLY A 21 7.54 14.70 -1.14
CA GLY A 21 8.13 15.98 -1.48
C GLY A 21 7.09 16.98 -2.01
N ALA A 22 7.34 18.29 -1.78
CA ALA A 22 6.38 19.34 -2.08
C ALA A 22 5.97 19.38 -3.57
N ASN A 23 6.92 19.13 -4.47
CA ASN A 23 6.70 19.18 -5.93
C ASN A 23 6.36 17.81 -6.54
N HIS A 24 6.34 16.73 -5.74
CA HIS A 24 6.01 15.40 -6.26
C HIS A 24 4.51 15.29 -6.55
N PRO A 25 4.09 14.72 -7.71
CA PRO A 25 2.68 14.65 -8.08
C PRO A 25 1.85 13.67 -7.24
N PHE A 26 2.48 12.64 -6.67
CA PHE A 26 1.79 11.72 -5.77
C PHE A 26 1.56 12.35 -4.40
N LYS A 27 0.30 12.41 -3.99
CA LYS A 27 -0.16 13.10 -2.79
C LYS A 27 -0.94 12.15 -1.88
N PRO A 28 -0.29 11.46 -0.92
CA PRO A 28 -0.95 10.55 0.01
C PRO A 28 -2.06 11.20 0.83
N GLU A 29 -1.99 12.53 1.08
CA GLU A 29 -3.04 13.28 1.77
C GLU A 29 -4.43 13.20 1.10
N ARG A 30 -4.52 12.77 -0.16
CA ARG A 30 -5.80 12.53 -0.83
C ARG A 30 -6.66 11.49 -0.11
N ALA A 31 -6.03 10.51 0.53
CA ALA A 31 -6.74 9.54 1.35
C ALA A 31 -7.39 10.18 2.58
N LYS A 32 -6.72 11.18 3.20
CA LYS A 32 -7.29 11.97 4.30
C LYS A 32 -8.49 12.79 3.83
N LEU A 33 -8.36 13.49 2.71
CA LEU A 33 -9.46 14.29 2.14
C LEU A 33 -10.68 13.40 1.81
N PHE A 34 -10.43 12.22 1.25
CA PHE A 34 -11.48 11.23 1.01
C PHE A 34 -12.16 10.79 2.33
N TYR A 35 -11.39 10.46 3.35
CA TYR A 35 -11.92 10.07 4.66
C TYR A 35 -12.73 11.20 5.32
N GLU A 36 -12.25 12.45 5.22
CA GLU A 36 -12.99 13.61 5.71
C GLU A 36 -14.34 13.80 4.98
N LEU A 37 -14.39 13.57 3.65
CA LEU A 37 -15.63 13.62 2.89
C LEU A 37 -16.61 12.55 3.36
N LEU A 38 -16.16 11.31 3.57
CA LEU A 38 -17.02 10.24 4.09
C LEU A 38 -17.67 10.64 5.42
N ASN A 39 -16.89 11.24 6.33
CA ASN A 39 -17.41 11.70 7.61
C ASN A 39 -18.39 12.88 7.47
N ARG A 40 -18.06 13.88 6.65
CA ARG A 40 -18.90 15.07 6.44
C ARG A 40 -20.26 14.73 5.84
N TYR A 41 -20.31 13.74 4.95
CA TYR A 41 -21.54 13.28 4.33
C TYR A 41 -22.21 12.12 5.07
N ALA A 42 -21.68 11.74 6.24
CA ALA A 42 -22.16 10.62 7.04
C ALA A 42 -22.36 9.35 6.21
N LEU A 43 -21.35 9.00 5.39
CA LEU A 43 -21.37 7.83 4.50
C LEU A 43 -20.83 6.56 5.16
N ILE A 44 -20.46 6.62 6.42
CA ILE A 44 -19.99 5.48 7.21
C ILE A 44 -21.07 5.12 8.21
N PHE A 45 -21.65 3.93 8.09
CA PHE A 45 -22.76 3.45 8.90
C PHE A 45 -22.43 2.12 9.58
N GLU A 46 -22.29 2.11 10.88
CA GLU A 46 -22.25 0.87 11.64
C GLU A 46 -23.65 0.19 11.66
N PRO A 47 -23.74 -1.11 11.76
CA PRO A 47 -22.65 -2.10 11.91
C PRO A 47 -22.14 -2.70 10.58
N THR A 48 -22.52 -2.18 9.43
CA THR A 48 -22.20 -2.75 8.11
C THR A 48 -20.93 -2.18 7.48
N GLN A 49 -20.43 -1.09 8.02
CA GLN A 49 -19.21 -0.43 7.56
C GLN A 49 -18.26 -0.24 8.72
N SER A 50 -17.01 -0.61 8.54
CA SER A 50 -15.98 -0.48 9.55
C SER A 50 -14.72 0.13 8.97
N ILE A 51 -14.00 0.88 9.82
CA ILE A 51 -12.69 1.44 9.51
C ILE A 51 -11.65 0.66 10.29
N ILE A 52 -10.62 0.18 9.60
CA ILE A 52 -9.54 -0.61 10.19
C ILE A 52 -8.21 0.08 9.89
N ALA A 53 -7.37 0.21 10.92
CA ALA A 53 -6.01 0.67 10.73
C ALA A 53 -5.18 -0.41 10.00
N PRO A 54 -4.42 -0.04 8.96
CA PRO A 54 -3.51 -0.96 8.29
C PRO A 54 -2.47 -1.56 9.26
N ARG A 55 -2.07 -2.81 9.01
CA ARG A 55 -0.91 -3.42 9.65
C ARG A 55 0.22 -3.53 8.64
N LYS A 56 1.45 -3.44 9.08
CA LYS A 56 2.59 -3.67 8.20
C LYS A 56 2.57 -5.10 7.68
N LEU A 57 2.78 -5.25 6.37
CA LEU A 57 3.03 -6.53 5.73
C LEU A 57 4.30 -7.16 6.33
N ASP A 58 4.31 -8.48 6.56
CA ASP A 58 5.57 -9.19 6.87
C ASP A 58 6.52 -9.05 5.67
N GLU A 59 7.74 -8.56 5.92
CA GLU A 59 8.74 -8.35 4.87
C GLU A 59 9.03 -9.62 4.04
N LYS A 60 8.87 -10.80 4.63
CA LYS A 60 9.03 -12.08 3.92
C LYS A 60 8.07 -12.22 2.75
N LEU A 61 6.88 -11.62 2.84
CA LEU A 61 5.87 -11.66 1.78
C LEU A 61 6.26 -10.81 0.57
N LEU A 62 7.22 -9.89 0.69
CA LEU A 62 7.79 -9.18 -0.46
C LEU A 62 8.37 -10.15 -1.49
N LEU A 63 8.93 -11.27 -1.03
CA LEU A 63 9.51 -12.32 -1.89
C LEU A 63 8.48 -13.06 -2.75
N LEU A 64 7.19 -12.89 -2.50
CA LEU A 64 6.14 -13.40 -3.39
C LEU A 64 6.18 -12.74 -4.77
N PHE A 65 6.71 -11.52 -4.85
CA PHE A 65 6.80 -10.81 -6.12
C PHE A 65 8.19 -10.19 -6.37
N HIS A 66 8.78 -9.52 -5.39
CA HIS A 66 10.05 -8.80 -5.56
C HIS A 66 11.27 -9.69 -5.34
N SER A 67 12.37 -9.39 -6.03
CA SER A 67 13.64 -10.09 -5.84
C SER A 67 14.37 -9.64 -4.56
N PRO A 68 15.20 -10.52 -3.97
CA PRO A 68 15.99 -10.17 -2.79
C PRO A 68 16.90 -8.95 -3.01
N GLN A 69 17.49 -8.83 -4.20
CA GLN A 69 18.39 -7.72 -4.56
C GLN A 69 17.63 -6.38 -4.56
N TYR A 70 16.41 -6.36 -5.13
CA TYR A 70 15.59 -5.17 -5.13
C TYR A 70 15.14 -4.77 -3.73
N ILE A 71 14.75 -5.75 -2.89
CA ILE A 71 14.38 -5.51 -1.49
C ILE A 71 15.54 -4.87 -0.72
N GLU A 72 16.78 -5.29 -0.97
CA GLU A 72 17.94 -4.67 -0.33
C GLU A 72 18.13 -3.20 -0.78
N SER A 73 17.91 -2.91 -2.07
CA SER A 73 17.91 -1.53 -2.57
C SER A 73 16.81 -0.67 -1.92
N LEU A 74 15.63 -1.24 -1.71
CA LEU A 74 14.54 -0.57 -0.97
C LEU A 74 14.92 -0.27 0.48
N LYS A 75 15.60 -1.19 1.17
CA LYS A 75 16.08 -0.97 2.54
C LYS A 75 17.11 0.14 2.63
N ARG A 76 17.98 0.26 1.63
CA ARG A 76 18.92 1.39 1.52
C ARG A 76 18.18 2.70 1.29
N CYS A 77 17.21 2.71 0.38
CA CYS A 77 16.33 3.85 0.12
C CYS A 77 15.60 4.32 1.39
N ASP A 78 15.07 3.38 2.17
CA ASP A 78 14.37 3.62 3.43
C ASP A 78 15.24 4.34 4.48
N ARG A 79 16.54 4.05 4.48
CA ARG A 79 17.54 4.73 5.34
C ARG A 79 18.02 6.08 4.76
N GLY A 80 17.52 6.47 3.58
CA GLY A 80 17.98 7.69 2.88
C GLY A 80 19.32 7.52 2.18
N GLU A 81 19.80 6.30 2.00
CA GLU A 81 21.05 6.01 1.31
C GLU A 81 20.81 5.99 -0.21
N PHE A 82 21.74 6.62 -0.95
CA PHE A 82 21.75 6.58 -2.41
C PHE A 82 23.07 6.00 -2.90
N ALA A 83 22.98 5.15 -3.91
CA ALA A 83 24.14 4.72 -4.68
C ALA A 83 23.74 4.59 -6.17
N PRO A 84 24.70 4.82 -7.11
CA PRO A 84 24.42 4.83 -8.54
C PRO A 84 23.78 3.56 -9.09
N ASP A 85 24.04 2.41 -8.50
CA ASP A 85 23.44 1.11 -8.85
C ASP A 85 21.92 1.08 -8.61
N MET A 86 21.40 1.89 -7.70
CA MET A 86 19.99 1.99 -7.40
C MET A 86 19.18 2.62 -8.57
N LEU A 87 19.81 3.40 -9.42
CA LEU A 87 19.18 3.95 -10.62
C LEU A 87 18.75 2.85 -11.60
N SER A 88 19.49 1.74 -11.66
CA SER A 88 19.14 0.61 -12.53
C SER A 88 17.84 -0.08 -12.10
N CYS A 89 17.46 0.05 -10.84
CA CYS A 89 16.18 -0.42 -10.31
C CYS A 89 15.16 0.72 -10.09
N GLY A 90 15.35 1.87 -10.73
CA GLY A 90 14.40 2.98 -10.76
C GLY A 90 14.38 3.88 -9.51
N ILE A 91 15.16 3.55 -8.47
CA ILE A 91 15.24 4.33 -7.22
C ILE A 91 16.22 5.49 -7.39
N GLY A 92 15.82 6.69 -7.00
CA GLY A 92 16.60 7.93 -7.18
C GLY A 92 16.20 8.73 -8.43
N SER A 93 15.16 8.29 -9.16
CA SER A 93 14.54 9.05 -10.25
C SER A 93 13.61 10.16 -9.71
N SER A 94 13.12 11.02 -10.61
CA SER A 94 12.10 12.03 -10.26
C SER A 94 10.79 11.39 -9.78
N ASP A 95 10.44 10.24 -10.35
CA ASP A 95 9.20 9.52 -10.04
C ASP A 95 9.31 8.69 -8.77
N ASN A 96 10.50 8.14 -8.51
CA ASN A 96 10.79 7.30 -7.36
C ASN A 96 12.06 7.80 -6.65
N PRO A 97 12.00 8.98 -5.99
CA PRO A 97 13.14 9.56 -5.29
C PRO A 97 13.61 8.69 -4.10
N VAL A 98 14.81 8.94 -3.62
CA VAL A 98 15.26 8.36 -2.34
C VAL A 98 14.47 9.01 -1.21
N LEU A 99 13.69 8.22 -0.49
CA LEU A 99 12.79 8.69 0.57
C LEU A 99 12.98 7.88 1.85
N PRO A 100 13.52 8.50 2.91
CA PRO A 100 13.54 7.86 4.23
C PRO A 100 12.12 7.47 4.68
N GLY A 101 11.98 6.23 5.19
CA GLY A 101 10.70 5.70 5.64
C GLY A 101 9.79 5.13 4.53
N ILE A 102 10.25 5.09 3.28
CA ILE A 102 9.45 4.61 2.14
C ILE A 102 9.11 3.12 2.24
N LEU A 103 10.01 2.29 2.75
CA LEU A 103 9.74 0.87 2.95
C LEU A 103 8.67 0.68 4.02
N ALA A 104 8.78 1.41 5.13
CA ALA A 104 7.78 1.35 6.21
C ALA A 104 6.39 1.77 5.71
N PHE A 105 6.29 2.89 4.98
CA PHE A 105 5.06 3.35 4.32
C PHE A 105 4.50 2.30 3.37
N SER A 106 5.35 1.76 2.48
CA SER A 106 4.91 0.80 1.46
C SER A 106 4.48 -0.53 2.06
N LEU A 107 5.13 -1.01 3.14
CA LEU A 107 4.74 -2.21 3.87
C LEU A 107 3.37 -2.04 4.55
N GLU A 108 3.08 -0.88 5.11
CA GLU A 108 1.79 -0.61 5.74
C GLU A 108 0.67 -0.52 4.69
N ALA A 109 0.91 0.18 3.58
CA ALA A 109 -0.03 0.26 2.47
C ALA A 109 -0.29 -1.13 1.82
N ALA A 110 0.77 -1.92 1.61
CA ALA A 110 0.67 -3.28 1.07
C ALA A 110 0.01 -4.25 2.06
N GLY A 111 0.22 -4.06 3.36
CA GLY A 111 -0.44 -4.82 4.41
C GLY A 111 -1.97 -4.66 4.37
N ALA A 112 -2.46 -3.44 4.15
CA ALA A 112 -3.89 -3.20 3.98
C ALA A 112 -4.47 -3.92 2.75
N THR A 113 -3.76 -3.91 1.61
CA THR A 113 -4.19 -4.63 0.40
C THR A 113 -4.19 -6.15 0.62
N HIS A 114 -3.12 -6.69 1.22
CA HIS A 114 -3.01 -8.11 1.55
C HIS A 114 -4.11 -8.54 2.54
N ASP A 115 -4.24 -7.86 3.69
CA ASP A 115 -5.24 -8.19 4.70
C ASP A 115 -6.66 -8.08 4.13
N GLY A 116 -6.90 -7.06 3.29
CA GLY A 116 -8.17 -6.89 2.60
C GLY A 116 -8.50 -8.07 1.69
N ALA A 117 -7.53 -8.56 0.93
CA ALA A 117 -7.68 -9.72 0.07
C ALA A 117 -7.99 -10.99 0.89
N MET A 118 -7.28 -11.21 2.02
CA MET A 118 -7.53 -12.34 2.92
C MET A 118 -8.93 -12.27 3.56
N ILE A 119 -9.34 -11.11 4.03
CA ILE A 119 -10.67 -10.88 4.62
C ILE A 119 -11.78 -11.21 3.62
N LEU A 120 -11.62 -10.83 2.33
CA LEU A 120 -12.57 -11.16 1.27
C LEU A 120 -12.60 -12.67 0.99
N ALA A 121 -11.43 -13.30 0.87
CA ALA A 121 -11.32 -14.74 0.62
C ALA A 121 -11.96 -15.58 1.75
N GLU A 122 -11.83 -15.13 3.00
CA GLU A 122 -12.44 -15.75 4.18
C GLU A 122 -13.94 -15.44 4.33
N GLY A 123 -14.53 -14.67 3.43
CA GLY A 123 -15.94 -14.25 3.49
C GLY A 123 -16.29 -13.39 4.70
N LYS A 124 -15.31 -12.69 5.29
CA LYS A 124 -15.52 -11.82 6.46
C LYS A 124 -16.03 -10.42 6.09
N ALA A 125 -15.82 -10.01 4.85
CA ALA A 125 -16.40 -8.80 4.26
C ALA A 125 -16.84 -9.07 2.82
N ASP A 126 -17.66 -8.19 2.28
CA ASP A 126 -18.16 -8.26 0.91
C ASP A 126 -17.46 -7.23 0.01
N VAL A 127 -17.00 -6.13 0.61
CA VAL A 127 -16.22 -5.08 -0.05
C VAL A 127 -15.12 -4.59 0.88
N VAL A 128 -13.92 -4.45 0.35
CA VAL A 128 -12.79 -3.83 1.06
C VAL A 128 -12.19 -2.74 0.20
N PHE A 129 -11.91 -1.58 0.78
CA PHE A 129 -11.29 -0.47 0.10
C PHE A 129 -10.02 0.00 0.83
N ASN A 130 -8.91 0.10 0.09
CA ASN A 130 -7.65 0.63 0.57
C ASN A 130 -7.23 1.85 -0.27
N PRO A 131 -7.46 3.09 0.19
CA PRO A 131 -7.08 4.29 -0.55
C PRO A 131 -5.57 4.56 -0.56
N HIS A 132 -4.79 3.82 0.23
CA HIS A 132 -3.34 3.94 0.34
C HIS A 132 -2.57 2.95 -0.55
N GLY A 133 -3.26 1.98 -1.19
CA GLY A 133 -2.68 0.95 -2.04
C GLY A 133 -2.83 1.24 -3.52
N GLY A 134 -2.66 0.20 -4.34
CA GLY A 134 -2.82 0.28 -5.79
C GLY A 134 -1.50 0.55 -6.53
N PHE A 135 -0.36 0.17 -5.96
CA PHE A 135 0.98 0.42 -6.48
C PHE A 135 1.38 -0.56 -7.60
N HIS A 136 0.61 -0.58 -8.69
CA HIS A 136 0.71 -1.55 -9.77
C HIS A 136 1.88 -1.33 -10.74
N HIS A 137 2.55 -0.17 -10.71
CA HIS A 137 3.68 0.12 -11.59
C HIS A 137 4.99 -0.54 -11.13
N ALA A 138 5.16 -0.81 -9.83
CA ALA A 138 6.37 -1.48 -9.35
C ALA A 138 6.52 -2.86 -10.01
N LYS A 139 7.71 -3.12 -10.54
CA LYS A 139 8.09 -4.38 -11.17
C LYS A 139 8.80 -5.30 -10.17
N ARG A 140 9.10 -6.52 -10.59
CA ARG A 140 9.81 -7.49 -9.75
C ARG A 140 11.12 -6.92 -9.20
N ASP A 141 11.86 -6.19 -10.03
CA ASP A 141 13.22 -5.74 -9.75
C ASP A 141 13.39 -4.22 -9.82
N SER A 142 12.29 -3.46 -9.93
CA SER A 142 12.38 -2.01 -10.03
C SER A 142 11.15 -1.26 -9.54
N ALA A 143 11.41 -0.07 -8.98
CA ALA A 143 10.41 0.96 -8.72
C ALA A 143 10.06 1.68 -10.04
N GLU A 144 8.80 2.08 -10.20
CA GLU A 144 8.31 2.83 -11.35
C GLU A 144 7.01 3.56 -11.00
N GLY A 145 6.76 4.72 -11.60
CA GLY A 145 5.49 5.43 -11.50
C GLY A 145 5.01 5.63 -10.06
N PHE A 146 5.90 6.12 -9.18
CA PHE A 146 5.66 6.39 -7.76
C PHE A 146 5.54 5.13 -6.88
N CYS A 147 5.59 3.93 -7.48
CA CYS A 147 5.40 2.65 -6.81
C CYS A 147 6.74 2.01 -6.47
N TYR A 148 6.93 1.68 -5.19
CA TYR A 148 8.12 0.96 -4.71
C TYR A 148 7.84 -0.51 -4.43
N ILE A 149 6.62 -0.85 -4.02
CA ILE A 149 6.19 -2.23 -3.78
C ILE A 149 4.89 -2.46 -4.55
N ASN A 150 4.77 -3.57 -5.27
CA ASN A 150 3.54 -3.96 -5.95
C ASN A 150 2.63 -4.74 -4.98
N ASP A 151 1.83 -4.01 -4.22
CA ASP A 151 0.90 -4.55 -3.23
C ASP A 151 -0.14 -5.49 -3.85
N ILE A 152 -0.60 -5.19 -5.07
CA ILE A 152 -1.58 -6.00 -5.79
C ILE A 152 -1.00 -7.36 -6.17
N ALA A 153 0.20 -7.38 -6.77
CA ALA A 153 0.85 -8.62 -7.19
C ALA A 153 1.16 -9.52 -5.98
N ILE A 154 1.58 -8.93 -4.85
CA ILE A 154 1.82 -9.66 -3.60
C ILE A 154 0.53 -10.28 -3.08
N ALA A 155 -0.56 -9.50 -2.99
CA ALA A 155 -1.85 -9.97 -2.48
C ALA A 155 -2.44 -11.08 -3.36
N VAL A 156 -2.39 -10.91 -4.70
CA VAL A 156 -2.86 -11.94 -5.65
C VAL A 156 -2.04 -13.22 -5.54
N THR A 157 -0.71 -13.12 -5.46
CA THR A 157 0.16 -14.30 -5.29
C THR A 157 -0.10 -15.00 -3.97
N ALA A 158 -0.34 -14.24 -2.88
CA ALA A 158 -0.69 -14.81 -1.58
C ALA A 158 -2.02 -15.58 -1.64
N LEU A 159 -3.04 -15.04 -2.32
CA LEU A 159 -4.32 -15.74 -2.53
C LEU A 159 -4.15 -17.04 -3.32
N ILE A 160 -3.39 -17.02 -4.42
CA ILE A 160 -3.13 -18.21 -5.25
C ILE A 160 -2.44 -19.31 -4.42
N ASN A 161 -1.53 -18.94 -3.53
CA ASN A 161 -0.79 -19.89 -2.69
C ASN A 161 -1.64 -20.50 -1.56
N GLN A 162 -2.81 -19.93 -1.27
CA GLN A 162 -3.75 -20.51 -0.29
C GLN A 162 -4.70 -21.55 -0.90
N GLY A 163 -4.79 -21.67 -2.23
CA GLY A 163 -5.68 -22.57 -2.96
C GLY A 163 -7.01 -21.92 -3.21
#